data_013fc9f12ff717f27de5641305906d2c
#
_entry.id   013fc9f12ff717f27de5641305906d2c
#
_cell.length_a   1.000
_cell.length_b   1.000
_cell.length_c   1.000
_cell.angle_alpha   90.00
_cell.angle_beta   90.00
_cell.angle_gamma   90.00
#
_symmetry.space_group_name_H-M   'P 1'
#
loop_
_entity.id
_entity.type
_entity.pdbx_description
1 polymer ?
#
loop_
_entity_poly.entity_id
_entity_poly.type
_entity_poly.pdbx_seq_one_letter_code
_entity_poly.pdbx_strand_id
1 'polypeptide(L)'
;VYQAARERGITIVDATCPVVLQLQKRIRKYYQEGAAQHTQIVIFGKRGHAEVNGLVGQTNGEAIVIQEPEEIEQLDFSRPISLISQTTMSLETFGEIVEKIKQRMHPGVAFTFADTICRQVALRIPHIQEFALCHDRIFFIAGKKSSNGKVLFEKCRSTNPQTFFLDRKSVV
;
A
#
# COMPACT_ATOMS: atom_id res chain seq x y z
N VAL A 1 4.76 -5.55 -19.05
CA VAL A 1 3.51 -6.26 -19.39
C VAL A 1 2.86 -5.67 -20.63
N TYR A 2 2.48 -4.36 -20.66
CA TYR A 2 1.78 -3.73 -21.80
C TYR A 2 2.56 -3.81 -23.11
N GLN A 3 3.86 -3.54 -23.08
CA GLN A 3 4.71 -3.63 -24.26
C GLN A 3 4.75 -5.07 -24.80
N ALA A 4 5.03 -6.05 -23.93
CA ALA A 4 5.10 -7.45 -24.33
C ALA A 4 3.74 -8.00 -24.86
N ALA A 5 2.63 -7.51 -24.33
CA ALA A 5 1.30 -7.86 -24.84
C ALA A 5 1.07 -7.27 -26.23
N ARG A 6 1.43 -6.00 -26.43
CA ARG A 6 1.32 -5.31 -27.73
C ARG A 6 2.14 -5.99 -28.80
N GLU A 7 3.39 -6.36 -28.49
CA GLU A 7 4.29 -7.07 -29.41
C GLU A 7 3.74 -8.46 -29.81
N ARG A 8 2.91 -9.06 -28.95
CA ARG A 8 2.26 -10.37 -29.19
C ARG A 8 0.83 -10.27 -29.70
N GLY A 9 0.34 -9.08 -30.01
CA GLY A 9 -1.04 -8.87 -30.47
C GLY A 9 -2.11 -9.20 -29.42
N ILE A 10 -1.76 -9.22 -28.12
CA ILE A 10 -2.70 -9.54 -27.04
C ILE A 10 -3.42 -8.27 -26.61
N THR A 11 -4.75 -8.28 -26.65
CA THR A 11 -5.59 -7.20 -26.12
C THR A 11 -5.60 -7.27 -24.59
N ILE A 12 -5.23 -6.16 -23.94
CA ILE A 12 -5.31 -6.01 -22.48
C ILE A 12 -6.55 -5.21 -22.13
N VAL A 13 -7.40 -5.78 -21.26
CA VAL A 13 -8.44 -5.05 -20.54
C VAL A 13 -7.92 -4.79 -19.14
N ASP A 14 -7.52 -3.54 -18.89
CA ASP A 14 -6.95 -3.14 -17.59
C ASP A 14 -8.04 -2.75 -16.61
N ALA A 15 -8.28 -3.61 -15.62
CA ALA A 15 -9.21 -3.39 -14.52
C ALA A 15 -8.52 -2.89 -13.24
N THR A 16 -7.29 -2.37 -13.35
CA THR A 16 -6.56 -1.81 -12.20
C THR A 16 -7.30 -0.59 -11.65
N CYS A 17 -7.45 -0.54 -10.33
CA CYS A 17 -8.06 0.61 -9.66
C CYS A 17 -7.35 1.92 -10.06
N PRO A 18 -8.09 2.99 -10.41
CA PRO A 18 -7.51 4.29 -10.79
C PRO A 18 -6.54 4.86 -9.74
N VAL A 19 -6.80 4.61 -8.45
CA VAL A 19 -5.91 5.04 -7.35
C VAL A 19 -4.55 4.37 -7.46
N VAL A 20 -4.51 3.06 -7.74
CA VAL A 20 -3.27 2.31 -7.93
C VAL A 20 -2.54 2.77 -9.19
N LEU A 21 -3.26 3.04 -10.29
CA LEU A 21 -2.66 3.59 -11.51
C LEU A 21 -2.02 4.97 -11.29
N GLN A 22 -2.69 5.85 -10.53
CA GLN A 22 -2.12 7.15 -10.16
C GLN A 22 -0.88 7.00 -9.29
N LEU A 23 -0.90 6.06 -8.36
CA LEU A 23 0.26 5.76 -7.51
C LEU A 23 1.45 5.26 -8.33
N GLN A 24 1.23 4.36 -9.28
CA GLN A 24 2.28 3.90 -10.21
C GLN A 24 2.88 5.05 -11.04
N LYS A 25 2.06 5.98 -11.51
CA LYS A 25 2.53 7.18 -12.23
C LYS A 25 3.36 8.08 -11.33
N ARG A 26 2.92 8.28 -10.08
CA ARG A 26 3.62 9.13 -9.10
C ARG A 26 4.98 8.57 -8.75
N ILE A 27 5.09 7.28 -8.45
CA ILE A 27 6.38 6.66 -8.10
C ILE A 27 7.36 6.69 -9.28
N ARG A 28 6.88 6.47 -10.51
CA ARG A 28 7.70 6.60 -11.70
C ARG A 28 8.23 8.02 -11.86
N LYS A 29 7.38 9.03 -11.62
CA LYS A 29 7.78 10.45 -11.65
C LYS A 29 8.86 10.73 -10.62
N TYR A 30 8.67 10.32 -9.35
CA TYR A 30 9.65 10.51 -8.29
C TYR A 30 10.99 9.84 -8.61
N TYR A 31 10.95 8.63 -9.18
CA TYR A 31 12.16 7.93 -9.59
C TYR A 31 12.91 8.65 -10.70
N GLN A 32 12.20 9.15 -11.72
CA GLN A 32 12.82 9.90 -12.83
C GLN A 32 13.37 11.25 -12.37
N GLU A 33 12.62 12.02 -11.59
CA GLU A 33 13.04 13.33 -11.09
C GLU A 33 14.16 13.24 -10.05
N GLY A 34 14.15 12.17 -9.25
CA GLY A 34 15.16 11.95 -8.21
C GLY A 34 16.47 11.33 -8.71
N ALA A 35 16.55 10.89 -9.97
CA ALA A 35 17.71 10.16 -10.50
C ALA A 35 19.01 10.97 -10.40
N ALA A 36 18.98 12.26 -10.73
CA ALA A 36 20.16 13.14 -10.69
C ALA A 36 20.69 13.36 -9.26
N GLN A 37 19.84 13.21 -8.25
CA GLN A 37 20.18 13.40 -6.83
C GLN A 37 20.36 12.06 -6.10
N HIS A 38 20.30 10.95 -6.82
CA HIS A 38 20.33 9.59 -6.23
C HIS A 38 19.29 9.41 -5.12
N THR A 39 18.07 9.95 -5.33
CA THR A 39 16.97 9.86 -4.36
C THR A 39 16.58 8.42 -4.10
N GLN A 40 16.51 8.02 -2.83
CA GLN A 40 16.00 6.72 -2.43
C GLN A 40 14.48 6.72 -2.51
N ILE A 41 13.92 5.87 -3.35
CA ILE A 41 12.47 5.63 -3.39
C ILE A 41 12.13 4.56 -2.37
N VAL A 42 11.33 4.91 -1.38
CA VAL A 42 10.95 4.03 -0.28
C VAL A 42 9.46 3.73 -0.35
N ILE A 43 9.10 2.47 -0.27
CA ILE A 43 7.71 1.98 -0.32
C ILE A 43 7.38 1.33 1.02
N PHE A 44 6.48 1.92 1.79
CA PHE A 44 5.88 1.27 2.94
C PHE A 44 4.79 0.33 2.48
N GLY A 45 5.03 -0.99 2.58
CA GLY A 45 4.10 -2.00 2.06
C GLY A 45 4.55 -3.43 2.28
N LYS A 46 3.65 -4.37 2.04
CA LYS A 46 3.91 -5.82 2.23
C LYS A 46 4.73 -6.37 1.07
N ARG A 47 5.93 -6.90 1.36
CA ARG A 47 6.77 -7.59 0.37
C ARG A 47 6.01 -8.73 -0.29
N GLY A 48 6.16 -8.88 -1.61
CA GLY A 48 5.46 -9.90 -2.39
C GLY A 48 4.00 -9.61 -2.71
N HIS A 49 3.42 -8.55 -2.16
CA HIS A 49 2.08 -8.11 -2.56
C HIS A 49 2.07 -7.60 -3.99
N ALA A 50 1.05 -7.96 -4.79
CA ALA A 50 0.97 -7.61 -6.20
C ALA A 50 1.08 -6.10 -6.48
N GLU A 51 0.45 -5.26 -5.63
CA GLU A 51 0.56 -3.81 -5.71
C GLU A 51 2.01 -3.34 -5.50
N VAL A 52 2.67 -3.82 -4.42
CA VAL A 52 4.06 -3.45 -4.11
C VAL A 52 5.01 -3.90 -5.22
N ASN A 53 4.85 -5.11 -5.74
CA ASN A 53 5.64 -5.58 -6.88
C ASN A 53 5.44 -4.68 -8.11
N GLY A 54 4.20 -4.23 -8.36
CA GLY A 54 3.89 -3.28 -9.42
C GLY A 54 4.55 -1.91 -9.22
N LEU A 55 4.66 -1.43 -7.97
CA LEU A 55 5.32 -0.17 -7.62
C LEU A 55 6.85 -0.28 -7.76
N VAL A 56 7.46 -1.34 -7.23
CA VAL A 56 8.88 -1.64 -7.38
C VAL A 56 9.27 -1.72 -8.86
N GLY A 57 8.42 -2.32 -9.69
CA GLY A 57 8.62 -2.37 -11.13
C GLY A 57 8.63 -1.01 -11.85
N GLN A 58 8.12 0.08 -11.22
CA GLN A 58 8.20 1.43 -11.78
C GLN A 58 9.56 2.09 -11.54
N THR A 59 10.39 1.50 -10.69
CA THR A 59 11.73 2.00 -10.30
C THR A 59 12.84 1.04 -10.75
N ASN A 60 12.62 0.24 -11.79
CA ASN A 60 13.57 -0.78 -12.28
C ASN A 60 14.03 -1.78 -11.20
N GLY A 61 13.25 -1.93 -10.12
CA GLY A 61 13.61 -2.80 -9.00
C GLY A 61 14.43 -2.14 -7.89
N GLU A 62 14.74 -0.84 -8.01
CA GLU A 62 15.64 -0.13 -7.08
C GLU A 62 14.93 0.42 -5.83
N ALA A 63 13.58 0.42 -5.80
CA ALA A 63 12.85 0.90 -4.63
C ALA A 63 13.09 0.00 -3.40
N ILE A 64 13.30 0.65 -2.26
CA ILE A 64 13.46 0.00 -0.96
C ILE A 64 12.06 -0.24 -0.37
N VAL A 65 11.72 -1.48 -0.06
CA VAL A 65 10.44 -1.83 0.57
C VAL A 65 10.65 -2.01 2.06
N ILE A 66 9.87 -1.28 2.87
CA ILE A 66 9.80 -1.42 4.33
C ILE A 66 8.40 -1.86 4.74
N GLN A 67 8.30 -2.77 5.69
CA GLN A 67 7.04 -3.28 6.24
C GLN A 67 6.77 -2.79 7.65
N GLU A 68 7.83 -2.63 8.42
CA GLU A 68 7.77 -2.22 9.82
C GLU A 68 8.63 -0.96 10.06
N PRO A 69 8.29 -0.12 11.06
CA PRO A 69 9.01 1.12 11.34
C PRO A 69 10.50 0.94 11.60
N GLU A 70 10.91 -0.21 12.13
CA GLU A 70 12.31 -0.53 12.45
C GLU A 70 13.16 -0.73 11.20
N GLU A 71 12.53 -1.07 10.09
CA GLU A 71 13.26 -1.33 8.83
C GLU A 71 13.80 -0.04 8.16
N ILE A 72 13.50 1.14 8.72
CA ILE A 72 14.13 2.40 8.27
C ILE A 72 15.65 2.41 8.49
N GLU A 73 16.17 1.51 9.34
CA GLU A 73 17.61 1.38 9.59
C GLU A 73 18.42 1.07 8.32
N GLN A 74 17.79 0.50 7.30
CA GLN A 74 18.43 0.24 6.00
C GLN A 74 18.56 1.47 5.10
N LEU A 75 17.99 2.62 5.48
CA LEU A 75 17.99 3.84 4.69
C LEU A 75 19.25 4.67 4.96
N ASP A 76 19.72 5.37 3.93
CA ASP A 76 20.80 6.35 4.01
C ASP A 76 20.23 7.75 4.19
N PHE A 77 20.26 8.28 5.41
CA PHE A 77 19.70 9.59 5.75
C PHE A 77 20.55 10.78 5.28
N SER A 78 21.71 10.53 4.68
CA SER A 78 22.52 11.55 4.01
C SER A 78 22.11 11.79 2.56
N ARG A 79 21.17 10.99 2.03
CA ARG A 79 20.65 11.09 0.67
C ARG A 79 19.17 11.44 0.67
N PRO A 80 18.67 12.14 -0.37
CA PRO A 80 17.24 12.42 -0.47
C PRO A 80 16.38 11.15 -0.41
N ILE A 81 15.23 11.24 0.27
CA ILE A 81 14.27 10.15 0.42
C ILE A 81 12.90 10.59 -0.09
N SER A 82 12.26 9.74 -0.90
CA SER A 82 10.86 9.87 -1.28
C SER A 82 10.07 8.65 -0.80
N LEU A 83 9.25 8.85 0.23
CA LEU A 83 8.44 7.79 0.86
C LEU A 83 7.01 7.80 0.32
N ILE A 84 6.53 6.64 -0.06
CA ILE A 84 5.11 6.39 -0.40
C ILE A 84 4.61 5.15 0.33
N SER A 85 3.28 5.00 0.38
CA SER A 85 2.65 3.82 1.00
C SER A 85 1.87 2.98 -0.01
N GLN A 86 1.85 1.67 0.20
CA GLN A 86 0.83 0.80 -0.38
C GLN A 86 -0.56 1.24 0.09
N THR A 87 -1.56 1.15 -0.78
CA THR A 87 -2.90 1.72 -0.56
C THR A 87 -3.67 1.15 0.65
N THR A 88 -3.25 0.02 1.19
CA THR A 88 -3.95 -0.70 2.27
C THR A 88 -3.16 -0.80 3.58
N MET A 89 -2.12 0.01 3.74
CA MET A 89 -1.34 0.06 4.98
C MET A 89 -2.03 0.91 6.06
N SER A 90 -1.51 0.86 7.29
CA SER A 90 -1.97 1.67 8.40
C SER A 90 -1.53 3.12 8.28
N LEU A 91 -2.47 4.06 8.46
CA LEU A 91 -2.17 5.51 8.52
C LEU A 91 -1.30 5.87 9.73
N GLU A 92 -1.57 5.25 10.87
CA GLU A 92 -0.84 5.45 12.11
C GLU A 92 0.62 5.05 11.95
N THR A 93 0.86 3.81 11.48
CA THR A 93 2.22 3.30 11.23
C THR A 93 2.95 4.12 10.16
N PHE A 94 2.25 4.58 9.11
CA PHE A 94 2.85 5.47 8.11
C PHE A 94 3.29 6.80 8.73
N GLY A 95 2.45 7.39 9.59
CA GLY A 95 2.79 8.60 10.34
C GLY A 95 4.01 8.42 11.24
N GLU A 96 4.10 7.29 11.95
CA GLU A 96 5.26 6.93 12.77
C GLU A 96 6.55 6.85 11.94
N ILE A 97 6.50 6.17 10.78
CA ILE A 97 7.64 6.07 9.87
C ILE A 97 8.08 7.44 9.38
N VAL A 98 7.12 8.31 8.99
CA VAL A 98 7.42 9.67 8.53
C VAL A 98 8.16 10.45 9.60
N GLU A 99 7.70 10.42 10.85
CA GLU A 99 8.34 11.14 11.95
C GLU A 99 9.73 10.57 12.30
N LYS A 100 9.88 9.26 12.32
CA LYS A 100 11.19 8.60 12.54
C LYS A 100 12.20 8.99 11.43
N ILE A 101 11.80 9.01 10.17
CA ILE A 101 12.68 9.43 9.07
C ILE A 101 13.05 10.90 9.22
N LYS A 102 12.08 11.81 9.45
CA LYS A 102 12.34 13.24 9.65
C LYS A 102 13.39 13.51 10.72
N GLN A 103 13.31 12.80 11.84
CA GLN A 103 14.24 12.98 12.98
C GLN A 103 15.67 12.54 12.65
N ARG A 104 15.84 11.66 11.66
CA ARG A 104 17.14 11.08 11.29
C ARG A 104 17.77 11.72 10.05
N MET A 105 16.99 12.44 9.24
CA MET A 105 17.52 13.13 8.07
C MET A 105 18.64 14.11 8.43
N HIS A 106 19.71 14.10 7.64
CA HIS A 106 20.77 15.07 7.81
C HIS A 106 20.26 16.48 7.45
N PRO A 107 20.78 17.55 8.11
CA PRO A 107 20.39 18.91 7.82
C PRO A 107 20.58 19.26 6.33
N GLY A 108 19.53 19.84 5.74
CA GLY A 108 19.55 20.25 4.33
C GLY A 108 19.28 19.15 3.31
N VAL A 109 19.15 17.90 3.72
CA VAL A 109 18.79 16.79 2.84
C VAL A 109 17.27 16.71 2.66
N ALA A 110 16.81 16.58 1.41
CA ALA A 110 15.39 16.58 1.09
C ALA A 110 14.70 15.28 1.51
N PHE A 111 13.59 15.42 2.23
CA PHE A 111 12.65 14.31 2.51
C PHE A 111 11.27 14.68 1.99
N THR A 112 10.75 13.87 1.08
CA THR A 112 9.40 13.99 0.56
C THR A 112 8.60 12.75 0.90
N PHE A 113 7.33 12.91 1.21
CA PHE A 113 6.44 11.77 1.43
C PHE A 113 5.04 12.07 0.88
N ALA A 114 4.35 11.02 0.50
CA ALA A 114 2.96 11.12 0.07
C ALA A 114 2.14 10.03 0.76
N ASP A 115 1.11 10.46 1.49
CA ASP A 115 0.09 9.56 1.97
C ASP A 115 -0.76 9.06 0.78
N THR A 116 -0.50 7.83 0.39
CA THR A 116 -1.16 7.16 -0.73
C THR A 116 -2.10 6.05 -0.27
N ILE A 117 -2.40 5.99 1.03
CA ILE A 117 -3.34 5.05 1.62
C ILE A 117 -4.75 5.35 1.11
N CYS A 118 -5.43 4.31 0.64
CA CYS A 118 -6.76 4.45 0.05
C CYS A 118 -7.80 4.83 1.11
N ARG A 119 -8.33 6.05 1.02
CA ARG A 119 -9.38 6.54 1.93
C ARG A 119 -10.66 5.71 1.88
N GLN A 120 -10.96 5.08 0.76
CA GLN A 120 -12.13 4.20 0.64
C GLN A 120 -12.06 3.01 1.59
N VAL A 121 -10.86 2.47 1.88
CA VAL A 121 -10.69 1.41 2.88
C VAL A 121 -10.74 2.01 4.29
N ALA A 122 -10.02 3.09 4.54
CA ALA A 122 -9.98 3.76 5.84
C ALA A 122 -11.38 4.22 6.30
N LEU A 123 -12.17 4.80 5.40
CA LEU A 123 -13.53 5.27 5.69
C LEU A 123 -14.54 4.13 5.93
N ARG A 124 -14.28 2.92 5.42
CA ARG A 124 -15.14 1.75 5.66
C ARG A 124 -14.97 1.15 7.06
N ILE A 125 -13.85 1.39 7.71
CA ILE A 125 -13.58 0.80 9.04
C ILE A 125 -14.60 1.26 10.08
N PRO A 126 -14.87 2.57 10.28
CA PRO A 126 -15.90 3.00 11.22
C PRO A 126 -17.27 2.42 10.92
N HIS A 127 -17.68 2.43 9.65
CA HIS A 127 -18.99 1.90 9.26
C HIS A 127 -19.14 0.40 9.51
N ILE A 128 -18.09 -0.40 9.26
CA ILE A 128 -18.16 -1.85 9.52
C ILE A 128 -18.14 -2.16 11.02
N GLN A 129 -17.48 -1.33 11.83
CA GLN A 129 -17.49 -1.46 13.28
C GLN A 129 -18.87 -1.11 13.84
N GLU A 130 -19.49 -0.03 13.38
CA GLU A 130 -20.86 0.34 13.72
C GLU A 130 -21.85 -0.78 13.34
N PHE A 131 -21.75 -1.28 12.10
CA PHE A 131 -22.54 -2.43 11.66
C PHE A 131 -22.32 -3.64 12.57
N ALA A 132 -21.09 -3.92 12.97
CA ALA A 132 -20.77 -5.08 13.81
C ALA A 132 -21.35 -4.99 15.22
N LEU A 133 -21.54 -3.80 15.77
CA LEU A 133 -22.20 -3.58 17.05
C LEU A 133 -23.71 -3.85 17.03
N CYS A 134 -24.33 -3.71 15.86
CA CYS A 134 -25.78 -3.81 15.71
C CYS A 134 -26.28 -5.22 15.34
N HIS A 135 -25.39 -6.23 15.22
CA HIS A 135 -25.77 -7.57 14.75
C HIS A 135 -25.19 -8.67 15.63
N ASP A 136 -25.99 -9.69 15.92
CA ASP A 136 -25.58 -10.83 16.77
C ASP A 136 -24.54 -11.71 16.06
N ARG A 137 -24.70 -11.95 14.77
CA ARG A 137 -23.82 -12.78 13.94
C ARG A 137 -23.59 -12.16 12.60
N ILE A 138 -22.35 -12.24 12.13
CA ILE A 138 -21.92 -11.63 10.85
C ILE A 138 -21.21 -12.66 9.99
N PHE A 139 -21.67 -12.82 8.75
CA PHE A 139 -20.98 -13.59 7.73
C PHE A 139 -20.26 -12.64 6.78
N PHE A 140 -18.95 -12.59 6.90
CA PHE A 140 -18.11 -11.70 6.10
C PHE A 140 -17.60 -12.44 4.84
N ILE A 141 -18.09 -12.02 3.68
CA ILE A 141 -17.77 -12.67 2.40
C ILE A 141 -16.70 -11.87 1.67
N ALA A 142 -15.52 -12.47 1.46
CA ALA A 142 -14.43 -11.85 0.68
C ALA A 142 -13.54 -12.93 0.05
N GLY A 143 -12.71 -12.53 -0.92
CA GLY A 143 -11.68 -13.42 -1.46
C GLY A 143 -10.54 -13.61 -0.45
N LYS A 144 -10.07 -14.85 -0.25
CA LYS A 144 -8.95 -15.18 0.67
C LYS A 144 -7.67 -14.36 0.43
N LYS A 145 -7.43 -13.92 -0.79
CA LYS A 145 -6.26 -13.12 -1.18
C LYS A 145 -6.50 -11.60 -1.17
N SER A 146 -7.74 -11.16 -0.82
CA SER A 146 -8.09 -9.74 -0.79
C SER A 146 -7.48 -9.06 0.44
N SER A 147 -6.53 -8.15 0.25
CA SER A 147 -5.95 -7.34 1.34
C SER A 147 -6.99 -6.47 2.02
N ASN A 148 -7.83 -5.79 1.26
CA ASN A 148 -8.94 -4.99 1.80
C ASN A 148 -9.94 -5.85 2.59
N GLY A 149 -10.29 -7.05 2.05
CA GLY A 149 -11.17 -7.98 2.71
C GLY A 149 -10.63 -8.44 4.07
N LYS A 150 -9.33 -8.72 4.16
CA LYS A 150 -8.69 -9.13 5.42
C LYS A 150 -8.73 -8.03 6.47
N VAL A 151 -8.33 -6.80 6.09
CA VAL A 151 -8.33 -5.65 7.02
C VAL A 151 -9.74 -5.39 7.56
N LEU A 152 -10.75 -5.36 6.68
CA LEU A 152 -12.13 -5.11 7.09
C LEU A 152 -12.70 -6.26 7.94
N PHE A 153 -12.38 -7.51 7.60
CA PHE A 153 -12.79 -8.67 8.40
C PHE A 153 -12.20 -8.62 9.81
N GLU A 154 -10.91 -8.33 9.94
CA GLU A 154 -10.25 -8.23 11.24
C GLU A 154 -10.88 -7.12 12.12
N LYS A 155 -11.18 -5.97 11.52
CA LYS A 155 -11.85 -4.87 12.22
C LYS A 155 -13.29 -5.22 12.62
N CYS A 156 -14.03 -5.90 11.74
CA CYS A 156 -15.36 -6.40 12.07
C CYS A 156 -15.32 -7.41 13.22
N ARG A 157 -14.41 -8.39 13.14
CA ARG A 157 -14.27 -9.46 14.14
C ARG A 157 -13.76 -8.95 15.50
N SER A 158 -12.89 -7.94 15.51
CA SER A 158 -12.43 -7.30 16.76
C SER A 158 -13.55 -6.58 17.49
N THR A 159 -14.58 -6.12 16.76
CA THR A 159 -15.76 -5.46 17.32
C THR A 159 -16.84 -6.49 17.70
N ASN A 160 -17.07 -7.50 16.84
CA ASN A 160 -18.01 -8.59 17.09
C ASN A 160 -17.32 -9.94 16.86
N PRO A 161 -16.96 -10.69 17.93
CA PRO A 161 -16.32 -12.01 17.83
C PRO A 161 -17.14 -13.06 17.07
N GLN A 162 -18.47 -12.88 16.95
CA GLN A 162 -19.37 -13.74 16.17
C GLN A 162 -19.31 -13.40 14.66
N THR A 163 -18.17 -12.94 14.16
CA THR A 163 -17.92 -12.68 12.75
C THR A 163 -17.16 -13.86 12.12
N PHE A 164 -17.75 -14.44 11.08
CA PHE A 164 -17.25 -15.63 10.39
C PHE A 164 -16.82 -15.26 8.97
N PHE A 165 -15.60 -15.63 8.61
CA PHE A 165 -15.10 -15.41 7.25
C PHE A 165 -15.56 -16.51 6.30
N LEU A 166 -16.15 -16.13 5.18
CA LEU A 166 -16.51 -17.02 4.09
C LEU A 166 -15.75 -16.64 2.83
N ASP A 167 -15.09 -17.63 2.20
CA ASP A 167 -14.45 -17.38 0.91
C ASP A 167 -15.53 -17.19 -0.16
N ARG A 168 -15.46 -16.09 -0.90
CA ARG A 168 -16.37 -15.79 -2.00
C ARG A 168 -16.54 -16.97 -2.98
N LYS A 169 -15.49 -17.77 -3.19
CA LYS A 169 -15.55 -18.95 -4.07
C LYS A 169 -16.31 -20.13 -3.48
N SER A 170 -16.60 -20.13 -2.18
CA SER A 170 -17.32 -21.20 -1.49
C SER A 170 -18.82 -20.90 -1.33
N VAL A 171 -19.27 -19.73 -1.77
CA VAL A 171 -20.65 -19.24 -1.59
C VAL A 171 -21.41 -19.20 -2.94
N VAL A 172 -20.74 -19.58 -4.03
CA VAL A 172 -21.33 -19.67 -5.38
C VAL A 172 -21.54 -21.13 -5.78
#